data_ade203da76cae698c5f6a42b8a52abeb
#
_entry.id   ade203da76cae698c5f6a42b8a52abeb
#
_cell.length_a   1.000
_cell.length_b   1.000
_cell.length_c   1.000
_cell.angle_alpha   90.00
_cell.angle_beta   90.00
_cell.angle_gamma   90.00
#
_symmetry.space_group_name_H-M   'P 1'
#
loop_
_entity.id
_entity.type
_entity.pdbx_description
1 polymer ?
#
loop_
_entity_poly.entity_id
_entity_poly.type
_entity_poly.pdbx_seq_one_letter_code
_entity_poly.pdbx_strand_id
1 'polypeptide(L)'
;MQKKKVVLLGDSIFDNEAYVARGESVIEQIGKINKKDWHAELLALDGAITRDIARQCAQVGQDITHIFVSCGGNDALGYINVFGEKCSSMIEAMHKLTEIKLQFHGFYQEMLYSILKLNKKLSVCTIYDSSPEIEEELLTALTIFNDIIFKEAFKLGIPVIDLRMIFDQPADYSSVSPIEPSEIGGKKIAKAIAYVVENHDFNTKNSVIYSTGL
;
A
#
# COMPACT_ATOMS: atom_id res chain seq x y z
N MET A 1 -14.95 -23.65 -10.42
CA MET A 1 -14.02 -22.48 -10.34
C MET A 1 -13.14 -22.67 -9.12
N GLN A 2 -11.84 -22.42 -9.23
CA GLN A 2 -10.94 -22.49 -8.08
C GLN A 2 -11.32 -21.38 -7.10
N LYS A 3 -11.42 -21.73 -5.79
CA LYS A 3 -11.75 -20.76 -4.74
C LYS A 3 -10.65 -19.70 -4.66
N LYS A 4 -10.99 -18.44 -4.72
CA LYS A 4 -10.00 -17.35 -4.62
C LYS A 4 -9.43 -17.32 -3.20
N LYS A 5 -8.10 -17.20 -3.09
CA LYS A 5 -7.38 -16.99 -1.84
C LYS A 5 -6.49 -15.76 -1.97
N VAL A 6 -6.65 -14.84 -1.05
CA VAL A 6 -5.99 -13.53 -1.04
C VAL A 6 -4.94 -13.51 0.06
N VAL A 7 -3.80 -12.88 -0.18
CA VAL A 7 -2.85 -12.54 0.87
C VAL A 7 -2.54 -11.06 0.84
N LEU A 8 -2.45 -10.47 2.02
CA LEU A 8 -2.07 -9.08 2.23
C LEU A 8 -0.60 -9.04 2.64
N LEU A 9 0.21 -8.36 1.86
CA LEU A 9 1.63 -8.08 2.12
C LEU A 9 1.80 -6.59 2.35
N GLY A 10 2.80 -6.21 3.12
CA GLY A 10 3.11 -4.80 3.35
C GLY A 10 3.34 -4.47 4.80
N ASP A 11 2.83 -3.32 5.18
CA ASP A 11 3.04 -2.65 6.46
C ASP A 11 1.75 -2.51 7.28
N SER A 12 1.74 -1.54 8.21
CA SER A 12 0.63 -1.21 9.10
C SER A 12 -0.66 -0.78 8.40
N ILE A 13 -0.61 -0.42 7.11
CA ILE A 13 -1.84 -0.16 6.34
C ILE A 13 -2.75 -1.39 6.33
N PHE A 14 -2.19 -2.58 6.32
CA PHE A 14 -2.93 -3.83 6.40
C PHE A 14 -2.87 -4.47 7.80
N ASP A 15 -1.72 -4.35 8.49
CA ASP A 15 -1.51 -4.85 9.84
C ASP A 15 -1.81 -3.75 10.88
N ASN A 16 -3.07 -3.33 10.95
CA ASN A 16 -3.49 -2.19 11.76
C ASN A 16 -4.24 -2.57 13.06
N GLU A 17 -4.14 -3.81 13.52
CA GLU A 17 -4.87 -4.26 14.71
C GLU A 17 -4.52 -3.45 15.96
N ALA A 18 -3.27 -2.99 16.09
CA ALA A 18 -2.82 -2.16 17.23
C ALA A 18 -3.45 -0.76 17.28
N TYR A 19 -4.04 -0.30 16.18
CA TYR A 19 -4.53 1.08 16.00
C TYR A 19 -6.05 1.21 15.97
N VAL A 20 -6.76 0.08 16.11
CA VAL A 20 -8.23 0.03 16.02
C VAL A 20 -8.82 -0.81 17.15
N ALA A 21 -10.13 -0.72 17.36
CA ALA A 21 -10.81 -1.60 18.29
C ALA A 21 -10.74 -3.06 17.83
N ARG A 22 -10.78 -3.98 18.77
CA ARG A 22 -10.77 -5.43 18.50
C ARG A 22 -11.90 -5.79 17.53
N GLY A 23 -11.56 -6.51 16.49
CA GLY A 23 -12.51 -6.94 15.46
C GLY A 23 -12.70 -5.94 14.33
N GLU A 24 -11.92 -4.84 14.30
CA GLU A 24 -12.08 -3.76 13.31
C GLU A 24 -10.84 -3.53 12.42
N SER A 25 -9.83 -4.41 12.53
CA SER A 25 -8.66 -4.35 11.63
C SER A 25 -9.03 -4.63 10.17
N VAL A 26 -8.19 -4.21 9.23
CA VAL A 26 -8.41 -4.40 7.79
C VAL A 26 -8.73 -5.86 7.46
N ILE A 27 -7.97 -6.81 8.00
CA ILE A 27 -8.19 -8.24 7.74
C ILE A 27 -9.52 -8.73 8.29
N GLU A 28 -9.94 -8.25 9.47
CA GLU A 28 -11.23 -8.60 10.07
C GLU A 28 -12.39 -7.96 9.31
N GLN A 29 -12.23 -6.71 8.83
CA GLN A 29 -13.20 -6.04 7.98
C GLN A 29 -13.39 -6.79 6.65
N ILE A 30 -12.32 -7.30 6.04
CA ILE A 30 -12.42 -8.17 4.87
C ILE A 30 -13.26 -9.41 5.19
N GLY A 31 -13.02 -10.03 6.35
CA GLY A 31 -13.80 -11.18 6.80
C GLY A 31 -15.31 -10.90 6.96
N LYS A 32 -15.67 -9.67 7.39
CA LYS A 32 -17.07 -9.23 7.53
C LYS A 32 -17.75 -8.98 6.17
N ILE A 33 -17.01 -8.43 5.20
CA ILE A 33 -17.53 -8.08 3.87
C ILE A 33 -17.66 -9.32 3.00
N ASN A 34 -16.72 -10.23 3.12
CA ASN A 34 -16.63 -11.42 2.29
C ASN A 34 -17.66 -12.48 2.72
N LYS A 35 -18.74 -12.57 1.99
CA LYS A 35 -19.90 -13.42 2.34
C LYS A 35 -19.76 -14.91 1.99
N LYS A 36 -18.67 -15.42 1.39
CA LYS A 36 -18.51 -16.88 1.19
C LYS A 36 -17.48 -17.37 0.15
N ASP A 37 -17.02 -16.54 -0.81
CA ASP A 37 -16.42 -17.09 -2.01
C ASP A 37 -14.88 -17.07 -2.04
N TRP A 38 -14.23 -16.38 -1.11
CA TRP A 38 -12.79 -16.30 -1.03
C TRP A 38 -12.31 -16.13 0.41
N HIS A 39 -11.03 -16.27 0.66
CA HIS A 39 -10.42 -16.14 1.98
C HIS A 39 -9.21 -15.19 1.90
N ALA A 40 -8.98 -14.41 2.96
CA ALA A 40 -7.83 -13.54 3.06
C ALA A 40 -6.92 -13.95 4.23
N GLU A 41 -5.62 -13.85 4.01
CA GLU A 41 -4.55 -14.07 4.99
C GLU A 41 -3.72 -12.80 5.11
N LEU A 42 -3.24 -12.51 6.31
CA LEU A 42 -2.38 -11.36 6.61
C LEU A 42 -0.95 -11.84 6.82
N LEU A 43 -0.04 -11.36 6.00
CA LEU A 43 1.41 -11.51 6.16
C LEU A 43 2.12 -10.15 6.24
N ALA A 44 1.38 -9.04 6.06
CA ALA A 44 1.87 -7.71 6.32
C ALA A 44 2.31 -7.59 7.80
N LEU A 45 3.30 -6.75 8.05
CA LEU A 45 3.82 -6.49 9.39
C LEU A 45 3.94 -4.99 9.61
N ASP A 46 3.42 -4.52 10.72
CA ASP A 46 3.58 -3.12 11.14
C ASP A 46 5.07 -2.71 11.11
N GLY A 47 5.35 -1.52 10.60
CA GLY A 47 6.70 -0.99 10.45
C GLY A 47 7.52 -1.54 9.27
N ALA A 48 6.98 -2.48 8.48
CA ALA A 48 7.72 -3.05 7.35
C ALA A 48 8.00 -2.00 6.25
N ILE A 49 9.14 -2.15 5.60
CA ILE A 49 9.57 -1.37 4.44
C ILE A 49 9.66 -2.26 3.20
N THR A 50 9.86 -1.66 2.03
CA THR A 50 9.93 -2.40 0.74
C THR A 50 10.91 -3.58 0.78
N ARG A 51 12.04 -3.46 1.49
CA ARG A 51 13.04 -4.52 1.60
C ARG A 51 12.62 -5.71 2.47
N ASP A 52 11.60 -5.55 3.31
CA ASP A 52 11.08 -6.65 4.16
C ASP A 52 10.11 -7.56 3.42
N ILE A 53 9.52 -7.09 2.31
CA ILE A 53 8.50 -7.82 1.56
C ILE A 53 9.01 -9.15 1.02
N ALA A 54 10.28 -9.26 0.66
CA ALA A 54 10.87 -10.53 0.23
C ALA A 54 10.74 -11.64 1.31
N ARG A 55 10.82 -11.26 2.59
CA ARG A 55 10.64 -12.19 3.72
C ARG A 55 9.17 -12.59 3.88
N GLN A 56 8.23 -11.68 3.64
CA GLN A 56 6.80 -11.99 3.62
C GLN A 56 6.47 -12.89 2.43
N CYS A 57 7.04 -12.65 1.25
CA CYS A 57 6.89 -13.50 0.07
C CYS A 57 7.27 -14.96 0.32
N ALA A 58 8.30 -15.21 1.14
CA ALA A 58 8.73 -16.57 1.48
C ALA A 58 7.68 -17.37 2.29
N GLN A 59 6.69 -16.70 2.87
CA GLN A 59 5.61 -17.30 3.66
C GLN A 59 4.33 -17.51 2.85
N VAL A 60 4.26 -16.98 1.62
CA VAL A 60 3.05 -17.07 0.78
C VAL A 60 2.77 -18.53 0.39
N GLY A 61 1.60 -19.01 0.76
CA GLY A 61 1.14 -20.36 0.46
C GLY A 61 1.00 -20.62 -1.05
N GLN A 62 1.23 -21.85 -1.47
CA GLN A 62 1.10 -22.23 -2.90
C GLN A 62 -0.32 -22.05 -3.44
N ASP A 63 -1.32 -22.20 -2.58
CA ASP A 63 -2.75 -22.11 -2.90
C ASP A 63 -3.28 -20.66 -2.95
N ILE A 64 -2.47 -19.67 -2.57
CA ILE A 64 -2.77 -18.25 -2.76
C ILE A 64 -2.93 -17.96 -4.25
N THR A 65 -3.97 -17.19 -4.58
CA THR A 65 -4.30 -16.81 -5.96
C THR A 65 -4.09 -15.33 -6.23
N HIS A 66 -4.25 -14.49 -5.21
CA HIS A 66 -4.16 -13.02 -5.31
C HIS A 66 -3.28 -12.46 -4.21
N ILE A 67 -2.47 -11.49 -4.55
CA ILE A 67 -1.62 -10.72 -3.64
C ILE A 67 -2.04 -9.27 -3.72
N PHE A 68 -2.25 -8.64 -2.57
CA PHE A 68 -2.36 -7.19 -2.43
C PHE A 68 -1.18 -6.72 -1.60
N VAL A 69 -0.51 -5.66 -2.06
CA VAL A 69 0.62 -5.08 -1.33
C VAL A 69 0.42 -3.58 -1.12
N SER A 70 0.61 -3.15 0.12
CA SER A 70 0.69 -1.74 0.52
C SER A 70 2.02 -1.55 1.23
N CYS A 71 2.93 -0.81 0.62
CA CYS A 71 4.27 -0.60 1.17
C CYS A 71 4.92 0.64 0.58
N GLY A 72 5.71 1.34 1.37
CA GLY A 72 6.46 2.52 0.97
C GLY A 72 6.28 3.71 1.89
N GLY A 73 5.25 3.74 2.74
CA GLY A 73 5.04 4.76 3.76
C GLY A 73 6.20 4.83 4.75
N ASN A 74 6.60 3.68 5.29
CA ASN A 74 7.75 3.59 6.20
C ASN A 74 9.09 3.87 5.51
N ASP A 75 9.22 3.56 4.21
CA ASP A 75 10.38 3.99 3.43
C ASP A 75 10.45 5.51 3.38
N ALA A 76 9.33 6.19 3.10
CA ALA A 76 9.25 7.65 3.06
C ALA A 76 9.58 8.28 4.43
N LEU A 77 9.02 7.73 5.52
CA LEU A 77 9.33 8.16 6.89
C LEU A 77 10.81 8.01 7.24
N GLY A 78 11.49 7.00 6.69
CA GLY A 78 12.93 6.80 6.86
C GLY A 78 13.79 7.97 6.36
N TYR A 79 13.27 8.83 5.48
CA TYR A 79 13.96 10.01 4.96
C TYR A 79 13.61 11.32 5.67
N ILE A 80 12.74 11.31 6.69
CA ILE A 80 12.21 12.53 7.32
C ILE A 80 13.33 13.48 7.80
N ASN A 81 14.44 12.94 8.29
CA ASN A 81 15.57 13.74 8.78
C ASN A 81 16.24 14.57 7.68
N VAL A 82 16.17 14.15 6.41
CA VAL A 82 16.75 14.88 5.27
C VAL A 82 16.06 16.23 5.08
N PHE A 83 14.77 16.34 5.42
CA PHE A 83 14.01 17.59 5.29
C PHE A 83 14.41 18.65 6.32
N GLY A 84 15.08 18.28 7.42
CA GLY A 84 15.67 19.21 8.38
C GLY A 84 17.04 19.74 7.97
N GLU A 85 17.64 19.23 6.89
CA GLU A 85 18.97 19.63 6.46
C GLU A 85 18.96 20.99 5.73
N LYS A 86 19.99 21.81 6.01
CA LYS A 86 20.16 23.09 5.31
C LYS A 86 20.56 22.87 3.85
N CYS A 87 19.91 23.60 2.96
CA CYS A 87 20.26 23.68 1.54
C CYS A 87 20.60 25.14 1.16
N SER A 88 21.66 25.31 0.40
CA SER A 88 22.11 26.62 -0.08
C SER A 88 21.32 27.11 -1.29
N SER A 89 20.63 26.21 -1.97
CA SER A 89 19.83 26.50 -3.17
C SER A 89 18.71 25.47 -3.36
N MET A 90 17.69 25.85 -4.15
CA MET A 90 16.62 24.94 -4.55
C MET A 90 17.16 23.73 -5.33
N ILE A 91 18.19 23.93 -6.16
CA ILE A 91 18.77 22.81 -6.93
C ILE A 91 19.47 21.80 -6.01
N GLU A 92 20.08 22.24 -4.92
CA GLU A 92 20.67 21.35 -3.94
C GLU A 92 19.58 20.50 -3.25
N ALA A 93 18.46 21.11 -2.88
CA ALA A 93 17.31 20.38 -2.35
C ALA A 93 16.77 19.35 -3.36
N MET A 94 16.67 19.73 -4.65
CA MET A 94 16.24 18.82 -5.71
C MET A 94 17.24 17.67 -5.92
N HIS A 95 18.53 17.87 -5.76
CA HIS A 95 19.51 16.78 -5.79
C HIS A 95 19.26 15.76 -4.70
N LYS A 96 19.04 16.19 -3.46
CA LYS A 96 18.72 15.28 -2.34
C LYS A 96 17.45 14.48 -2.61
N LEU A 97 16.39 15.15 -3.08
CA LEU A 97 15.13 14.47 -3.45
C LEU A 97 15.34 13.48 -4.61
N THR A 98 16.23 13.79 -5.55
CA THR A 98 16.56 12.88 -6.64
C THR A 98 17.27 11.63 -6.14
N GLU A 99 18.16 11.74 -5.17
CA GLU A 99 18.83 10.60 -4.54
C GLU A 99 17.81 9.69 -3.81
N ILE A 100 16.91 10.27 -3.02
CA ILE A 100 15.81 9.55 -2.36
C ILE A 100 14.96 8.83 -3.40
N LYS A 101 14.55 9.53 -4.47
CA LYS A 101 13.76 8.97 -5.55
C LYS A 101 14.43 7.76 -6.19
N LEU A 102 15.73 7.84 -6.50
CA LEU A 102 16.47 6.76 -7.15
C LEU A 102 16.62 5.54 -6.20
N GLN A 103 16.89 5.77 -4.92
CA GLN A 103 16.98 4.70 -3.95
C GLN A 103 15.65 3.99 -3.77
N PHE A 104 14.57 4.73 -3.51
CA PHE A 104 13.25 4.13 -3.35
C PHE A 104 12.81 3.39 -4.61
N HIS A 105 13.07 3.97 -5.80
CA HIS A 105 12.75 3.30 -7.07
C HIS A 105 13.43 1.92 -7.17
N GLY A 106 14.72 1.84 -6.83
CA GLY A 106 15.45 0.56 -6.81
C GLY A 106 14.81 -0.45 -5.85
N PHE A 107 14.54 -0.04 -4.62
CA PHE A 107 13.93 -0.92 -3.61
C PHE A 107 12.52 -1.36 -4.00
N TYR A 108 11.71 -0.46 -4.56
CA TYR A 108 10.36 -0.78 -5.00
C TYR A 108 10.36 -1.77 -6.17
N GLN A 109 11.30 -1.63 -7.12
CA GLN A 109 11.46 -2.58 -8.21
C GLN A 109 11.90 -3.96 -7.71
N GLU A 110 12.85 -4.04 -6.77
CA GLU A 110 13.27 -5.31 -6.15
C GLU A 110 12.13 -6.00 -5.40
N MET A 111 11.32 -5.21 -4.69
CA MET A 111 10.10 -5.68 -4.04
C MET A 111 9.13 -6.30 -5.05
N LEU A 112 8.76 -5.56 -6.09
CA LEU A 112 7.85 -6.06 -7.13
C LEU A 112 8.40 -7.30 -7.81
N TYR A 113 9.70 -7.34 -8.11
CA TYR A 113 10.35 -8.50 -8.69
C TYR A 113 10.25 -9.75 -7.80
N SER A 114 10.37 -9.57 -6.48
CA SER A 114 10.22 -10.65 -5.51
C SER A 114 8.79 -11.20 -5.48
N ILE A 115 7.79 -10.31 -5.54
CA ILE A 115 6.37 -10.70 -5.57
C ILE A 115 6.01 -11.39 -6.90
N LEU A 116 6.48 -10.85 -8.03
CA LEU A 116 6.18 -11.39 -9.36
C LEU A 116 6.71 -12.82 -9.57
N LYS A 117 7.81 -13.20 -8.90
CA LYS A 117 8.32 -14.58 -8.92
C LYS A 117 7.31 -15.61 -8.38
N LEU A 118 6.37 -15.18 -7.56
CA LEU A 118 5.31 -16.05 -7.03
C LEU A 118 4.27 -16.43 -8.10
N ASN A 119 4.25 -15.71 -9.24
CA ASN A 119 3.32 -15.93 -10.35
C ASN A 119 1.85 -15.94 -9.91
N LYS A 120 1.49 -14.97 -9.06
CA LYS A 120 0.12 -14.75 -8.57
C LYS A 120 -0.44 -13.46 -9.15
N LYS A 121 -1.76 -13.30 -9.08
CA LYS A 121 -2.45 -12.06 -9.43
C LYS A 121 -2.06 -10.99 -8.42
N LEU A 122 -1.53 -9.86 -8.87
CA LEU A 122 -0.99 -8.81 -8.03
C LEU A 122 -1.79 -7.51 -8.18
N SER A 123 -2.05 -6.84 -7.07
CA SER A 123 -2.52 -5.46 -6.98
C SER A 123 -1.65 -4.69 -5.98
N VAL A 124 -1.36 -3.43 -6.27
CA VAL A 124 -0.60 -2.55 -5.37
C VAL A 124 -1.48 -1.42 -4.85
N CYS A 125 -1.14 -0.87 -3.68
CA CYS A 125 -1.75 0.34 -3.15
C CYS A 125 -0.80 1.53 -3.30
N THR A 126 -1.35 2.74 -3.45
CA THR A 126 -0.60 3.98 -3.22
C THR A 126 -0.47 4.25 -1.73
N ILE A 127 0.39 5.20 -1.37
CA ILE A 127 0.46 5.76 -0.03
C ILE A 127 -0.56 6.92 0.00
N TYR A 128 -1.45 6.98 0.99
CA TYR A 128 -2.37 8.09 1.15
C TYR A 128 -1.61 9.38 1.55
N ASP A 129 -2.17 10.54 1.24
CA ASP A 129 -1.53 11.84 1.36
C ASP A 129 -2.45 12.92 1.98
N SER A 130 -3.44 12.49 2.75
CA SER A 130 -4.43 13.38 3.36
C SER A 130 -4.46 13.31 4.89
N SER A 131 -3.40 12.77 5.52
CA SER A 131 -3.30 12.75 6.98
C SER A 131 -3.29 14.17 7.55
N PRO A 132 -4.21 14.50 8.50
CA PRO A 132 -4.38 15.86 9.00
C PRO A 132 -3.22 16.36 9.87
N GLU A 133 -2.32 15.48 10.29
CA GLU A 133 -1.20 15.81 11.20
C GLU A 133 0.16 15.80 10.49
N ILE A 134 0.20 15.57 9.17
CA ILE A 134 1.44 15.64 8.39
C ILE A 134 1.54 17.00 7.69
N GLU A 135 2.69 17.64 7.82
CA GLU A 135 2.97 18.94 7.18
C GLU A 135 2.88 18.83 5.65
N GLU A 136 2.33 19.86 5.00
CA GLU A 136 2.11 19.93 3.55
C GLU A 136 3.40 19.73 2.73
N GLU A 137 4.55 20.15 3.26
CA GLU A 137 5.86 19.95 2.64
C GLU A 137 6.23 18.48 2.56
N LEU A 138 5.91 17.70 3.59
CA LEU A 138 6.13 16.25 3.61
C LEU A 138 5.16 15.53 2.68
N LEU A 139 3.89 15.96 2.65
CA LEU A 139 2.91 15.44 1.69
C LEU A 139 3.33 15.73 0.24
N THR A 140 3.90 16.92 -0.01
CA THR A 140 4.49 17.26 -1.32
C THR A 140 5.63 16.30 -1.69
N ALA A 141 6.54 16.02 -0.75
CA ALA A 141 7.63 15.08 -0.98
C ALA A 141 7.14 13.64 -1.21
N LEU A 142 6.05 13.25 -0.55
CA LEU A 142 5.44 11.94 -0.69
C LEU A 142 4.93 11.65 -2.12
N THR A 143 4.65 12.70 -2.91
CA THR A 143 4.25 12.56 -4.32
C THR A 143 5.30 11.82 -5.14
N ILE A 144 6.59 11.93 -4.78
CA ILE A 144 7.70 11.24 -5.46
C ILE A 144 7.56 9.72 -5.32
N PHE A 145 7.17 9.25 -4.15
CA PHE A 145 6.97 7.83 -3.86
C PHE A 145 5.76 7.29 -4.62
N ASN A 146 4.64 8.01 -4.59
CA ASN A 146 3.45 7.63 -5.33
C ASN A 146 3.65 7.64 -6.86
N ASP A 147 4.44 8.59 -7.41
CA ASP A 147 4.81 8.58 -8.84
C ASP A 147 5.57 7.30 -9.22
N ILE A 148 6.46 6.82 -8.37
CA ILE A 148 7.19 5.57 -8.58
C ILE A 148 6.25 4.36 -8.55
N ILE A 149 5.36 4.30 -7.56
CA ILE A 149 4.36 3.23 -7.43
C ILE A 149 3.53 3.14 -8.71
N PHE A 150 2.98 4.25 -9.18
CA PHE A 150 2.20 4.29 -10.42
C PHE A 150 3.00 3.88 -11.64
N LYS A 151 4.21 4.43 -11.82
CA LYS A 151 5.05 4.11 -12.97
C LYS A 151 5.38 2.65 -13.07
N GLU A 152 5.79 2.04 -11.96
CA GLU A 152 6.13 0.63 -11.95
C GLU A 152 4.89 -0.25 -12.13
N ALA A 153 3.76 0.09 -11.50
CA ALA A 153 2.51 -0.62 -11.71
C ALA A 153 2.06 -0.58 -13.18
N PHE A 154 2.13 0.59 -13.81
CA PHE A 154 1.70 0.76 -15.21
C PHE A 154 2.61 0.05 -16.20
N LYS A 155 3.94 0.05 -15.98
CA LYS A 155 4.88 -0.73 -16.82
C LYS A 155 4.56 -2.23 -16.80
N LEU A 156 4.06 -2.72 -15.69
CA LEU A 156 3.80 -4.15 -15.47
C LEU A 156 2.35 -4.56 -15.72
N GLY A 157 1.46 -3.61 -16.01
CA GLY A 157 0.03 -3.86 -16.18
C GLY A 157 -0.66 -4.29 -14.88
N ILE A 158 -0.20 -3.79 -13.73
CA ILE A 158 -0.72 -4.12 -12.40
C ILE A 158 -1.83 -3.12 -12.03
N PRO A 159 -3.00 -3.57 -11.53
CA PRO A 159 -4.04 -2.68 -11.01
C PRO A 159 -3.58 -2.01 -9.72
N VAL A 160 -4.02 -0.76 -9.53
CA VAL A 160 -3.66 0.09 -8.40
C VAL A 160 -4.90 0.45 -7.60
N ILE A 161 -4.88 0.24 -6.30
CA ILE A 161 -5.85 0.83 -5.35
C ILE A 161 -5.27 2.17 -4.90
N ASP A 162 -5.90 3.26 -5.31
CA ASP A 162 -5.44 4.61 -4.99
C ASP A 162 -5.98 5.07 -3.65
N LEU A 163 -5.20 4.83 -2.59
CA LEU A 163 -5.58 5.19 -1.23
C LEU A 163 -5.68 6.69 -1.01
N ARG A 164 -5.02 7.53 -1.81
CA ARG A 164 -5.13 9.00 -1.73
C ARG A 164 -6.56 9.48 -2.01
N MET A 165 -7.28 8.76 -2.85
CA MET A 165 -8.66 9.07 -3.20
C MET A 165 -9.68 8.36 -2.31
N ILE A 166 -9.28 7.27 -1.66
CA ILE A 166 -10.12 6.48 -0.76
C ILE A 166 -10.17 7.11 0.63
N PHE A 167 -9.03 7.64 1.09
CA PHE A 167 -8.90 8.38 2.34
C PHE A 167 -9.22 9.86 2.09
N ASP A 168 -10.48 10.23 2.23
CA ASP A 168 -11.01 11.55 1.91
C ASP A 168 -11.55 12.31 3.14
N GLN A 169 -11.47 11.70 4.33
CA GLN A 169 -11.95 12.29 5.58
C GLN A 169 -10.92 12.11 6.71
N PRO A 170 -10.80 13.09 7.63
CA PRO A 170 -9.94 12.92 8.81
C PRO A 170 -10.28 11.68 9.64
N ALA A 171 -11.54 11.27 9.65
CA ALA A 171 -12.00 10.07 10.37
C ALA A 171 -11.48 8.75 9.77
N ASP A 172 -10.86 8.77 8.60
CA ASP A 172 -10.23 7.59 7.99
C ASP A 172 -8.93 7.22 8.70
N TYR A 173 -8.37 8.14 9.47
CA TYR A 173 -7.13 7.96 10.23
C TYR A 173 -7.43 7.61 11.69
N SER A 174 -6.58 6.76 12.27
CA SER A 174 -6.72 6.34 13.66
C SER A 174 -6.42 7.47 14.64
N SER A 175 -7.18 7.54 15.72
CA SER A 175 -6.89 8.45 16.86
C SER A 175 -5.66 8.00 17.68
N VAL A 176 -5.19 6.77 17.49
CA VAL A 176 -3.98 6.24 18.14
C VAL A 176 -2.73 6.67 17.39
N SER A 177 -2.80 6.72 16.06
CA SER A 177 -1.72 7.17 15.19
C SER A 177 -2.28 7.81 13.93
N PRO A 178 -1.94 9.08 13.63
CA PRO A 178 -2.52 9.83 12.52
C PRO A 178 -2.04 9.35 11.13
N ILE A 179 -1.11 8.43 11.10
CA ILE A 179 -0.60 7.82 9.86
C ILE A 179 -1.11 6.38 9.66
N GLU A 180 -2.08 5.94 10.46
CA GLU A 180 -2.61 4.60 10.40
C GLU A 180 -4.11 4.60 10.08
N PRO A 181 -4.63 3.56 9.40
CA PRO A 181 -6.05 3.45 9.13
C PRO A 181 -6.88 3.31 10.41
N SER A 182 -7.94 4.10 10.53
CA SER A 182 -9.00 3.86 11.52
C SER A 182 -9.87 2.67 11.12
N GLU A 183 -10.88 2.36 11.95
CA GLU A 183 -11.95 1.42 11.60
C GLU A 183 -12.68 1.82 10.30
N ILE A 184 -12.88 3.13 10.09
CA ILE A 184 -13.55 3.67 8.90
C ILE A 184 -12.65 3.53 7.68
N GLY A 185 -11.38 3.96 7.78
CA GLY A 185 -10.38 3.82 6.72
C GLY A 185 -10.12 2.36 6.37
N GLY A 186 -9.94 1.51 7.39
CA GLY A 186 -9.77 0.07 7.20
C GLY A 186 -10.94 -0.59 6.47
N LYS A 187 -12.17 -0.15 6.75
CA LYS A 187 -13.37 -0.63 6.03
C LYS A 187 -13.39 -0.20 4.58
N LYS A 188 -12.92 1.02 4.27
CA LYS A 188 -12.79 1.49 2.89
C LYS A 188 -11.75 0.65 2.12
N ILE A 189 -10.59 0.39 2.73
CA ILE A 189 -9.55 -0.51 2.16
C ILE A 189 -10.14 -1.90 1.90
N ALA A 190 -10.81 -2.49 2.89
CA ALA A 190 -11.40 -3.81 2.78
C ALA A 190 -12.41 -3.90 1.62
N LYS A 191 -13.25 -2.87 1.44
CA LYS A 191 -14.19 -2.78 0.31
C LYS A 191 -13.45 -2.68 -1.03
N ALA A 192 -12.41 -1.86 -1.13
CA ALA A 192 -11.63 -1.72 -2.34
C ALA A 192 -10.97 -3.05 -2.75
N ILE A 193 -10.36 -3.75 -1.79
CA ILE A 193 -9.77 -5.08 -2.02
C ILE A 193 -10.85 -6.05 -2.51
N ALA A 194 -12.01 -6.12 -1.82
CA ALA A 194 -13.11 -7.01 -2.22
C ALA A 194 -13.59 -6.72 -3.63
N TYR A 195 -13.76 -5.43 -3.97
CA TYR A 195 -14.17 -5.01 -5.30
C TYR A 195 -13.17 -5.45 -6.38
N VAL A 196 -11.87 -5.24 -6.17
CA VAL A 196 -10.82 -5.65 -7.11
C VAL A 196 -10.78 -7.16 -7.27
N VAL A 197 -10.89 -7.93 -6.18
CA VAL A 197 -10.94 -9.40 -6.23
C VAL A 197 -12.11 -9.89 -7.07
N GLU A 198 -13.25 -9.24 -6.97
CA GLU A 198 -14.49 -9.68 -7.61
C GLU A 198 -14.58 -9.23 -9.07
N ASN A 199 -14.11 -8.02 -9.40
CA ASN A 199 -14.42 -7.35 -10.65
C ASN A 199 -13.21 -7.14 -11.59
N HIS A 200 -11.96 -7.17 -11.09
CA HIS A 200 -10.81 -6.97 -11.97
C HIS A 200 -10.49 -8.22 -12.80
N ASP A 201 -10.34 -8.03 -14.11
CA ASP A 201 -9.84 -9.09 -14.99
C ASP A 201 -8.30 -9.08 -15.02
N PHE A 202 -7.71 -9.88 -14.17
CA PHE A 202 -6.25 -10.04 -14.08
C PHE A 202 -5.60 -10.74 -15.29
N ASN A 203 -6.37 -11.16 -16.28
CA ASN A 203 -5.80 -11.72 -17.52
C ASN A 203 -5.44 -10.60 -18.52
N THR A 204 -5.96 -9.40 -18.31
CA THR A 204 -5.55 -8.22 -19.08
C THR A 204 -4.24 -7.66 -18.51
N LYS A 205 -3.41 -7.09 -19.40
CA LYS A 205 -2.18 -6.36 -19.00
C LYS A 205 -2.43 -4.85 -18.93
N ASN A 206 -3.65 -4.46 -18.64
CA ASN A 206 -4.02 -3.06 -18.51
C ASN A 206 -4.10 -2.69 -17.03
N SER A 207 -3.30 -1.73 -16.61
CA SER A 207 -3.45 -1.14 -15.28
C SER A 207 -4.78 -0.38 -15.19
N VAL A 208 -5.48 -0.62 -14.11
CA VAL A 208 -6.72 0.10 -13.74
C VAL A 208 -6.51 0.72 -12.38
N ILE A 209 -6.93 1.96 -12.21
CA ILE A 209 -6.92 2.65 -10.92
C ILE A 209 -8.29 2.47 -10.28
N TYR A 210 -8.30 1.95 -9.07
CA TYR A 210 -9.47 1.83 -8.21
C TYR A 210 -9.40 2.90 -7.12
N SER A 211 -10.40 3.77 -7.07
CA SER A 211 -10.42 4.92 -6.18
C SER A 211 -11.74 4.99 -5.41
N THR A 212 -12.59 5.94 -5.71
CA THR A 212 -13.86 6.20 -5.03
C THR A 212 -15.03 5.44 -5.62
N GLY A 213 -16.13 5.29 -4.86
CA GLY A 213 -17.38 4.69 -5.36
C GLY A 213 -17.40 3.15 -5.36
N LEU A 214 -16.50 2.52 -4.62
CA LEU A 214 -16.37 1.07 -4.48
C LEU A 214 -17.28 0.48 -3.42
#